data_8d44fa0bc8208dc12672b3b21416db61
#
_entry.id   8d44fa0bc8208dc12672b3b21416db61
#
_cell.length_a   1.000
_cell.length_b   1.000
_cell.length_c   1.000
_cell.angle_alpha   90.00
_cell.angle_beta   90.00
_cell.angle_gamma   90.00
#
_symmetry.space_group_name_H-M   'P 1'
#
loop_
_entity.id
_entity.type
_entity.pdbx_description
1 polymer ?
#
loop_
_entity_poly.entity_id
_entity_poly.type
_entity_poly.pdbx_seq_one_letter_code
_entity_poly.pdbx_strand_id
1 'polypeptide(L)'
;MVTIKKIAEEAGFSQATVSRLLKGDSTLSVGEETRKMIINTALSLGYDRSKIKTTIEKIALLFWITNQEELQDLYFHQLRLSIEKYAQENNLDIVTLKHEDGIESLPKQISGFIGVGFFSSEETKKLKARCSNGVFLEMNLEPELFDTVKPDTDQMTRHAIDLFLQKGYQKIGFIGGAYHNPDLDRDEEDTRETTFRHYLAKKGTLDERYIVSGGKFTVNQGYELTKSMIQNLDDQLPECIFIASDTIAVGALQAFNEAGIVIPDRLELISINDNEIAKFVSPPLTTFRIDVEELAQTAIDMLVNQLIYPRDITKTVLVGAKLIERKSFSVK
;
A
#
# COMPACT_ATOMS: atom_id res chain seq x y z
N MET A 1 33.11 2.33 -3.44
CA MET A 1 32.49 2.75 -2.16
C MET A 1 32.94 4.18 -1.87
N VAL A 2 32.00 5.08 -1.57
CA VAL A 2 32.30 6.50 -1.27
C VAL A 2 33.01 6.58 0.08
N THR A 3 34.08 7.39 0.15
CA THR A 3 34.90 7.55 1.34
C THR A 3 34.67 8.89 2.02
N ILE A 4 34.86 8.96 3.34
CA ILE A 4 34.80 10.22 4.10
C ILE A 4 35.72 11.29 3.49
N LYS A 5 36.88 10.87 2.99
CA LYS A 5 37.84 11.78 2.32
C LYS A 5 37.22 12.46 1.11
N LYS A 6 36.55 11.68 0.23
CA LYS A 6 35.91 12.23 -0.97
C LYS A 6 34.76 13.17 -0.64
N ILE A 7 33.96 12.83 0.38
CA ILE A 7 32.88 13.70 0.87
C ILE A 7 33.45 15.02 1.41
N ALA A 8 34.51 14.94 2.18
CA ALA A 8 35.17 16.13 2.77
C ALA A 8 35.73 17.08 1.70
N GLU A 9 36.37 16.52 0.69
CA GLU A 9 36.88 17.27 -0.46
C GLU A 9 35.78 17.99 -1.23
N GLU A 10 34.68 17.28 -1.54
CA GLU A 10 33.56 17.83 -2.31
C GLU A 10 32.74 18.84 -1.51
N ALA A 11 32.51 18.57 -0.22
CA ALA A 11 31.77 19.47 0.65
C ALA A 11 32.57 20.67 1.17
N GLY A 12 33.90 20.69 1.00
CA GLY A 12 34.77 21.78 1.42
C GLY A 12 35.04 21.80 2.93
N PHE A 13 34.98 20.65 3.62
CA PHE A 13 35.17 20.54 5.06
C PHE A 13 36.28 19.54 5.43
N SER A 14 36.76 19.59 6.68
CA SER A 14 37.75 18.63 7.16
C SER A 14 37.15 17.21 7.23
N GLN A 15 37.98 16.19 6.98
CA GLN A 15 37.57 14.78 7.15
C GLN A 15 37.08 14.50 8.58
N ALA A 16 37.68 15.16 9.58
CA ALA A 16 37.27 15.04 10.97
C ALA A 16 35.87 15.57 11.21
N THR A 17 35.55 16.74 10.67
CA THR A 17 34.21 17.36 10.74
C THR A 17 33.17 16.46 10.08
N VAL A 18 33.42 16.00 8.86
CA VAL A 18 32.52 15.13 8.10
C VAL A 18 32.32 13.79 8.84
N SER A 19 33.40 13.15 9.30
CA SER A 19 33.33 11.87 10.02
C SER A 19 32.53 11.99 11.33
N ARG A 20 32.78 13.04 12.11
CA ARG A 20 32.06 13.28 13.38
C ARG A 20 30.58 13.56 13.14
N LEU A 21 30.28 14.42 12.15
CA LEU A 21 28.91 14.71 11.78
C LEU A 21 28.17 13.42 11.38
N LEU A 22 28.69 12.67 10.40
CA LEU A 22 28.01 11.48 9.88
C LEU A 22 27.87 10.38 10.96
N LYS A 23 28.72 10.37 11.98
CA LYS A 23 28.62 9.46 13.13
C LYS A 23 27.66 9.94 14.23
N GLY A 24 27.05 11.12 14.07
CA GLY A 24 26.11 11.66 15.06
C GLY A 24 26.77 12.14 16.34
N ASP A 25 28.01 12.66 16.27
CA ASP A 25 28.72 13.19 17.44
C ASP A 25 28.02 14.46 17.97
N SER A 26 27.32 14.32 19.10
CA SER A 26 26.56 15.39 19.73
C SER A 26 27.44 16.56 20.25
N THR A 27 28.75 16.35 20.37
CA THR A 27 29.69 17.39 20.80
C THR A 27 30.18 18.27 19.65
N LEU A 28 29.82 17.91 18.39
CA LEU A 28 30.18 18.69 17.22
C LEU A 28 29.19 19.84 17.03
N SER A 29 29.66 21.07 17.23
CA SER A 29 28.88 22.28 16.97
C SER A 29 29.11 22.74 15.53
N VAL A 30 28.10 22.53 14.67
CA VAL A 30 28.05 23.04 13.27
C VAL A 30 26.67 23.64 13.02
N GLY A 31 26.63 24.70 12.21
CA GLY A 31 25.37 25.31 11.79
C GLY A 31 24.50 24.36 10.97
N GLU A 32 23.19 24.60 10.97
CA GLU A 32 22.20 23.78 10.27
C GLU A 32 22.47 23.68 8.75
N GLU A 33 22.84 24.79 8.12
CA GLU A 33 23.20 24.82 6.69
C GLU A 33 24.44 23.97 6.39
N THR A 34 25.48 24.05 7.24
CA THR A 34 26.68 23.23 7.11
C THR A 34 26.35 21.75 7.25
N ARG A 35 25.46 21.40 8.22
CA ARG A 35 24.99 20.05 8.42
C ARG A 35 24.30 19.52 7.16
N LYS A 36 23.34 20.26 6.64
CA LYS A 36 22.61 19.90 5.40
C LYS A 36 23.55 19.76 4.21
N MET A 37 24.50 20.68 4.03
CA MET A 37 25.45 20.61 2.94
C MET A 37 26.29 19.34 2.98
N ILE A 38 26.88 18.97 4.13
CA ILE A 38 27.71 17.77 4.26
C ILE A 38 26.87 16.52 4.00
N ILE A 39 25.66 16.43 4.56
CA ILE A 39 24.77 15.29 4.37
C ILE A 39 24.36 15.13 2.93
N ASN A 40 23.91 16.22 2.28
CA ASN A 40 23.49 16.21 0.87
C ASN A 40 24.65 15.83 -0.06
N THR A 41 25.86 16.35 0.19
CA THR A 41 27.05 15.96 -0.55
C THR A 41 27.38 14.48 -0.37
N ALA A 42 27.26 13.95 0.85
CA ALA A 42 27.48 12.52 1.11
C ALA A 42 26.49 11.66 0.32
N LEU A 43 25.20 12.02 0.36
CA LEU A 43 24.13 11.28 -0.32
C LEU A 43 24.25 11.39 -1.85
N SER A 44 24.53 12.58 -2.39
CA SER A 44 24.72 12.78 -3.85
C SER A 44 25.89 11.99 -4.42
N LEU A 45 26.92 11.76 -3.61
CA LEU A 45 28.04 10.90 -3.97
C LEU A 45 27.71 9.40 -3.84
N GLY A 46 26.55 9.02 -3.29
CA GLY A 46 26.15 7.64 -3.07
C GLY A 46 26.69 7.04 -1.77
N TYR A 47 26.92 7.88 -0.74
CA TYR A 47 27.22 7.38 0.60
C TYR A 47 25.97 6.73 1.20
N ASP A 48 26.15 5.56 1.79
CA ASP A 48 25.08 4.77 2.39
C ASP A 48 24.39 5.54 3.53
N ARG A 49 23.12 5.87 3.32
CA ARG A 49 22.30 6.65 4.27
C ARG A 49 22.20 5.98 5.64
N SER A 50 22.12 4.64 5.70
CA SER A 50 22.03 3.89 6.95
C SER A 50 23.25 4.08 7.86
N LYS A 51 24.38 4.53 7.32
CA LYS A 51 25.60 4.83 8.05
C LYS A 51 25.65 6.24 8.62
N ILE A 52 24.69 7.10 8.27
CA ILE A 52 24.56 8.44 8.81
C ILE A 52 23.79 8.34 10.12
N LYS A 53 24.43 8.62 11.26
CA LYS A 53 23.83 8.50 12.59
C LYS A 53 23.15 9.79 13.08
N THR A 54 23.33 10.88 12.36
CA THR A 54 22.67 12.14 12.65
C THR A 54 21.25 12.11 12.05
N THR A 55 20.22 12.46 12.83
CA THR A 55 18.86 12.69 12.29
C THR A 55 18.94 13.75 11.23
N ILE A 56 18.51 13.43 10.02
CA ILE A 56 18.69 14.28 8.85
C ILE A 56 17.46 15.15 8.65
N GLU A 57 16.28 14.55 8.70
CA GLU A 57 15.02 15.23 8.40
C GLU A 57 13.90 14.76 9.33
N LYS A 58 12.99 15.67 9.66
CA LYS A 58 11.77 15.35 10.37
C LYS A 58 10.64 15.20 9.36
N ILE A 59 9.96 14.07 9.39
CA ILE A 59 8.83 13.76 8.51
C ILE A 59 7.56 13.45 9.30
N ALA A 60 6.41 13.57 8.66
CA ALA A 60 5.15 13.11 9.23
C ALA A 60 4.69 11.80 8.57
N LEU A 61 4.17 10.88 9.36
CA LEU A 61 3.31 9.80 8.90
C LEU A 61 1.86 10.22 9.16
N LEU A 62 1.13 10.51 8.11
CA LEU A 62 -0.29 10.83 8.14
C LEU A 62 -1.05 9.51 7.95
N PHE A 63 -1.49 8.91 9.06
CA PHE A 63 -2.12 7.59 9.03
C PHE A 63 -3.63 7.73 9.19
N TRP A 64 -4.33 7.91 8.05
CA TRP A 64 -5.78 8.13 7.95
C TRP A 64 -6.58 6.83 7.94
N ILE A 65 -6.08 5.83 8.67
CA ILE A 65 -6.75 4.56 8.94
C ILE A 65 -7.22 4.58 10.39
N THR A 66 -8.48 4.28 10.63
CA THR A 66 -9.03 4.22 12.00
C THR A 66 -8.44 3.04 12.78
N ASN A 67 -8.41 3.15 14.10
CA ASN A 67 -7.98 2.03 14.96
C ASN A 67 -8.78 0.75 14.70
N GLN A 68 -10.07 0.88 14.38
CA GLN A 68 -10.92 -0.27 14.07
C GLN A 68 -10.52 -0.93 12.74
N GLU A 69 -10.24 -0.15 11.70
CA GLU A 69 -9.77 -0.67 10.41
C GLU A 69 -8.39 -1.32 10.53
N GLU A 70 -7.45 -0.71 11.26
CA GLU A 70 -6.13 -1.28 11.52
C GLU A 70 -6.20 -2.64 12.28
N LEU A 71 -7.17 -2.80 13.18
CA LEU A 71 -7.40 -4.06 13.90
C LEU A 71 -8.12 -5.11 13.05
N GLN A 72 -8.96 -4.70 12.13
CA GLN A 72 -9.72 -5.59 11.26
C GLN A 72 -8.91 -6.07 10.06
N ASP A 73 -7.94 -5.29 9.60
CA ASP A 73 -7.04 -5.66 8.52
C ASP A 73 -5.57 -5.48 8.91
N LEU A 74 -4.89 -6.59 9.16
CA LEU A 74 -3.46 -6.63 9.52
C LEU A 74 -2.55 -6.02 8.45
N TYR A 75 -3.02 -5.84 7.23
CA TYR A 75 -2.30 -5.19 6.15
C TYR A 75 -1.84 -3.78 6.54
N PHE A 76 -2.75 -2.93 7.00
CA PHE A 76 -2.42 -1.56 7.38
C PHE A 76 -1.52 -1.50 8.63
N HIS A 77 -1.71 -2.42 9.56
CA HIS A 77 -0.82 -2.53 10.73
C HIS A 77 0.63 -2.85 10.31
N GLN A 78 0.82 -3.84 9.44
CA GLN A 78 2.14 -4.21 8.93
C GLN A 78 2.76 -3.08 8.09
N LEU A 79 1.96 -2.41 7.25
CA LEU A 79 2.41 -1.27 6.45
C LEU A 79 2.94 -0.13 7.33
N ARG A 80 2.22 0.23 8.40
CA ARG A 80 2.66 1.26 9.36
C ARG A 80 3.99 0.89 10.00
N LEU A 81 4.11 -0.33 10.52
CA LEU A 81 5.36 -0.80 11.14
C LEU A 81 6.53 -0.80 10.15
N SER A 82 6.29 -1.16 8.90
CA SER A 82 7.32 -1.15 7.85
C SER A 82 7.75 0.29 7.51
N ILE A 83 6.82 1.24 7.44
CA ILE A 83 7.15 2.66 7.23
C ILE A 83 8.01 3.19 8.38
N GLU A 84 7.64 2.93 9.63
CA GLU A 84 8.39 3.35 10.82
C GLU A 84 9.81 2.75 10.82
N LYS A 85 9.94 1.45 10.49
CA LYS A 85 11.22 0.74 10.35
C LYS A 85 12.11 1.41 9.30
N TYR A 86 11.62 1.59 8.07
CA TYR A 86 12.43 2.17 6.99
C TYR A 86 12.73 3.65 7.21
N ALA A 87 11.85 4.40 7.85
CA ALA A 87 12.15 5.76 8.29
C ALA A 87 13.33 5.77 9.28
N GLN A 88 13.31 4.88 10.27
CA GLN A 88 14.40 4.73 11.24
C GLN A 88 15.72 4.32 10.57
N GLU A 89 15.69 3.35 9.65
CA GLU A 89 16.88 2.90 8.90
C GLU A 89 17.47 4.03 8.06
N ASN A 90 16.63 4.96 7.58
CA ASN A 90 17.05 6.16 6.85
C ASN A 90 17.36 7.36 7.76
N ASN A 91 17.38 7.20 9.08
CA ASN A 91 17.61 8.26 10.07
C ASN A 91 16.62 9.44 9.92
N LEU A 92 15.38 9.15 9.58
CA LEU A 92 14.28 10.11 9.59
C LEU A 92 13.64 10.14 10.97
N ASP A 93 13.40 11.34 11.50
CA ASP A 93 12.61 11.55 12.72
C ASP A 93 11.13 11.58 12.30
N ILE A 94 10.36 10.58 12.71
CA ILE A 94 8.98 10.42 12.28
C ILE A 94 8.00 10.83 13.38
N VAL A 95 7.03 11.67 13.04
CA VAL A 95 5.88 11.99 13.88
C VAL A 95 4.63 11.42 13.22
N THR A 96 3.91 10.55 13.92
CA THR A 96 2.66 9.96 13.43
C THR A 96 1.49 10.81 13.84
N LEU A 97 0.62 11.16 12.89
CA LEU A 97 -0.66 11.83 13.08
C LEU A 97 -1.78 10.91 12.56
N LYS A 98 -2.88 10.87 13.31
CA LYS A 98 -4.10 10.18 12.91
C LYS A 98 -5.14 11.16 12.36
N HIS A 99 -6.15 10.64 11.68
CA HIS A 99 -7.20 11.45 11.09
C HIS A 99 -7.86 12.40 12.11
N GLU A 100 -8.07 11.93 13.35
CA GLU A 100 -8.65 12.71 14.44
C GLU A 100 -7.81 13.92 14.89
N ASP A 101 -6.48 13.87 14.64
CA ASP A 101 -5.58 15.00 14.93
C ASP A 101 -5.74 16.14 13.91
N GLY A 102 -6.20 15.80 12.71
CA GLY A 102 -6.34 16.70 11.57
C GLY A 102 -5.02 17.21 11.00
N ILE A 103 -5.06 17.68 9.76
CA ILE A 103 -3.89 18.25 9.06
C ILE A 103 -3.35 19.49 9.76
N GLU A 104 -4.18 20.19 10.52
CA GLU A 104 -3.80 21.40 11.24
C GLU A 104 -2.75 21.14 12.34
N SER A 105 -2.69 19.91 12.86
CA SER A 105 -1.72 19.46 13.86
C SER A 105 -0.34 19.16 13.27
N LEU A 106 -0.19 19.24 11.95
CA LEU A 106 1.09 19.03 11.27
C LEU A 106 2.16 20.00 11.78
N PRO A 107 3.32 19.52 12.28
CA PRO A 107 4.36 20.40 12.77
C PRO A 107 4.86 21.37 11.68
N LYS A 108 5.14 22.62 12.07
CA LYS A 108 5.61 23.64 11.10
C LYS A 108 6.97 23.31 10.46
N GLN A 109 7.77 22.49 11.14
CA GLN A 109 9.15 22.16 10.71
C GLN A 109 9.24 20.70 10.32
N ILE A 110 8.51 20.31 9.26
CA ILE A 110 8.69 19.01 8.62
C ILE A 110 9.23 19.20 7.22
N SER A 111 10.07 18.26 6.79
CA SER A 111 10.68 18.27 5.47
C SER A 111 9.83 17.52 4.43
N GLY A 112 8.97 16.59 4.89
CA GLY A 112 8.12 15.79 4.04
C GLY A 112 7.11 14.95 4.83
N PHE A 113 6.27 14.21 4.13
CA PHE A 113 5.31 13.29 4.75
C PHE A 113 5.10 12.01 3.92
N ILE A 114 4.66 10.97 4.61
CA ILE A 114 4.05 9.77 4.01
C ILE A 114 2.57 9.80 4.41
N GLY A 115 1.66 9.71 3.42
CA GLY A 115 0.21 9.64 3.63
C GLY A 115 -0.31 8.24 3.37
N VAL A 116 -1.08 7.67 4.30
CA VAL A 116 -1.72 6.35 4.18
C VAL A 116 -3.21 6.50 4.47
N GLY A 117 -4.05 5.98 3.59
CA GLY A 117 -5.50 6.08 3.72
C GLY A 117 -6.12 7.07 2.73
N PHE A 118 -7.33 7.54 3.05
CA PHE A 118 -8.12 8.38 2.16
C PHE A 118 -8.07 9.84 2.60
N PHE A 119 -7.57 10.68 1.73
CA PHE A 119 -7.50 12.14 1.92
C PHE A 119 -8.42 12.83 0.92
N SER A 120 -9.21 13.78 1.38
CA SER A 120 -9.98 14.63 0.47
C SER A 120 -9.08 15.52 -0.38
N SER A 121 -9.58 15.99 -1.52
CA SER A 121 -8.88 16.97 -2.36
C SER A 121 -8.56 18.25 -1.60
N GLU A 122 -9.44 18.68 -0.67
CA GLU A 122 -9.20 19.84 0.18
C GLU A 122 -8.02 19.61 1.14
N GLU A 123 -7.98 18.46 1.82
CA GLU A 123 -6.86 18.08 2.69
C GLU A 123 -5.55 17.99 1.92
N THR A 124 -5.57 17.38 0.75
CA THR A 124 -4.38 17.24 -0.11
C THR A 124 -3.84 18.61 -0.55
N LYS A 125 -4.71 19.56 -0.91
CA LYS A 125 -4.32 20.95 -1.21
C LYS A 125 -3.78 21.70 0.00
N LYS A 126 -4.37 21.51 1.18
CA LYS A 126 -3.84 22.05 2.45
C LYS A 126 -2.46 21.48 2.77
N LEU A 127 -2.24 20.19 2.54
CA LEU A 127 -0.93 19.55 2.68
C LEU A 127 0.09 20.19 1.73
N LYS A 128 -0.27 20.41 0.46
CA LYS A 128 0.63 21.03 -0.53
C LYS A 128 1.05 22.43 -0.14
N ALA A 129 0.16 23.21 0.47
CA ALA A 129 0.47 24.56 0.94
C ALA A 129 1.43 24.57 2.17
N ARG A 130 1.51 23.46 2.92
CA ARG A 130 2.34 23.34 4.13
C ARG A 130 3.64 22.60 3.90
N CYS A 131 3.63 21.59 3.01
CA CYS A 131 4.76 20.75 2.72
C CYS A 131 4.76 20.35 1.25
N SER A 132 5.83 20.69 0.53
CA SER A 132 5.95 20.39 -0.90
C SER A 132 6.30 18.95 -1.20
N ASN A 133 6.95 18.24 -0.26
CA ASN A 133 7.44 16.89 -0.43
C ASN A 133 6.49 15.90 0.27
N GLY A 134 5.99 14.94 -0.47
CA GLY A 134 5.11 13.94 0.09
C GLY A 134 4.92 12.75 -0.84
N VAL A 135 4.64 11.60 -0.24
CA VAL A 135 4.32 10.36 -0.96
C VAL A 135 3.07 9.76 -0.34
N PHE A 136 2.06 9.52 -1.14
CA PHE A 136 0.90 8.74 -0.73
C PHE A 136 1.11 7.25 -1.00
N LEU A 137 0.71 6.44 -0.04
CA LEU A 137 0.59 5.00 -0.20
C LEU A 137 -0.87 4.60 -0.42
N GLU A 138 -1.11 3.69 -1.35
CA GLU A 138 -2.40 3.16 -1.79
C GLU A 138 -3.22 4.18 -2.60
N MET A 139 -3.87 5.13 -1.96
CA MET A 139 -4.81 6.04 -2.60
C MET A 139 -4.25 7.47 -2.66
N ASN A 140 -4.41 8.11 -3.79
CA ASN A 140 -4.13 9.53 -3.99
C ASN A 140 -5.13 10.10 -5.00
N LEU A 141 -6.02 10.97 -4.54
CA LEU A 141 -7.02 11.61 -5.40
C LEU A 141 -6.46 12.77 -6.23
N GLU A 142 -5.29 13.30 -5.85
CA GLU A 142 -4.64 14.43 -6.53
C GLU A 142 -3.19 14.03 -6.95
N PRO A 143 -3.05 13.08 -7.89
CA PRO A 143 -1.74 12.52 -8.26
C PRO A 143 -0.79 13.52 -8.93
N GLU A 144 -1.29 14.66 -9.39
CA GLU A 144 -0.46 15.75 -9.90
C GLU A 144 0.20 16.58 -8.79
N LEU A 145 -0.26 16.48 -7.54
CA LEU A 145 0.29 17.24 -6.43
C LEU A 145 1.41 16.50 -5.69
N PHE A 146 1.30 15.17 -5.57
CA PHE A 146 2.22 14.35 -4.80
C PHE A 146 2.50 13.00 -5.46
N ASP A 147 3.63 12.42 -5.11
CA ASP A 147 3.98 11.06 -5.52
C ASP A 147 3.03 10.02 -4.93
N THR A 148 2.96 8.89 -5.62
CA THR A 148 2.13 7.75 -5.18
C THR A 148 2.91 6.45 -5.30
N VAL A 149 2.80 5.60 -4.30
CA VAL A 149 3.23 4.20 -4.35
C VAL A 149 2.03 3.33 -4.03
N LYS A 150 1.72 2.36 -4.87
CA LYS A 150 0.59 1.45 -4.65
C LYS A 150 0.84 0.07 -5.25
N PRO A 151 0.18 -0.98 -4.75
CA PRO A 151 0.22 -2.28 -5.40
C PRO A 151 -0.46 -2.22 -6.77
N ASP A 152 0.02 -3.01 -7.74
CA ASP A 152 -0.59 -3.14 -9.05
C ASP A 152 -1.79 -4.11 -9.00
N THR A 153 -2.87 -3.66 -8.36
CA THR A 153 -4.10 -4.45 -8.22
C THR A 153 -4.76 -4.73 -9.56
N ASP A 154 -4.55 -3.88 -10.56
CA ASP A 154 -5.04 -4.10 -11.92
C ASP A 154 -4.36 -5.31 -12.57
N GLN A 155 -3.04 -5.42 -12.43
CA GLN A 155 -2.30 -6.57 -12.94
C GLN A 155 -2.71 -7.86 -12.22
N MET A 156 -2.86 -7.82 -10.89
CA MET A 156 -3.31 -8.97 -10.09
C MET A 156 -4.69 -9.46 -10.55
N THR A 157 -5.63 -8.53 -10.73
CA THR A 157 -7.01 -8.84 -11.17
C THR A 157 -7.00 -9.49 -12.56
N ARG A 158 -6.26 -8.91 -13.52
CA ARG A 158 -6.14 -9.49 -14.87
C ARG A 158 -5.48 -10.86 -14.83
N HIS A 159 -4.43 -11.02 -14.01
CA HIS A 159 -3.74 -12.28 -13.88
C HIS A 159 -4.64 -13.37 -13.29
N ALA A 160 -5.43 -13.06 -12.25
CA ALA A 160 -6.43 -14.01 -11.71
C ALA A 160 -7.42 -14.46 -12.78
N ILE A 161 -7.97 -13.51 -13.55
CA ILE A 161 -8.90 -13.82 -14.65
C ILE A 161 -8.23 -14.70 -15.72
N ASP A 162 -7.00 -14.38 -16.13
CA ASP A 162 -6.29 -15.17 -17.13
C ASP A 162 -6.03 -16.61 -16.65
N LEU A 163 -5.71 -16.80 -15.36
CA LEU A 163 -5.57 -18.14 -14.77
C LEU A 163 -6.90 -18.92 -14.81
N PHE A 164 -8.02 -18.28 -14.49
CA PHE A 164 -9.33 -18.89 -14.57
C PHE A 164 -9.70 -19.28 -16.02
N LEU A 165 -9.49 -18.37 -16.96
CA LEU A 165 -9.73 -18.62 -18.38
C LEU A 165 -8.83 -19.73 -18.96
N GLN A 166 -7.57 -19.83 -18.53
CA GLN A 166 -6.64 -20.91 -18.92
C GLN A 166 -7.12 -22.29 -18.47
N LYS A 167 -7.83 -22.37 -17.32
CA LYS A 167 -8.50 -23.60 -16.86
C LYS A 167 -9.81 -23.90 -17.63
N GLY A 168 -10.26 -23.01 -18.50
CA GLY A 168 -11.47 -23.18 -19.30
C GLY A 168 -12.73 -22.67 -18.62
N TYR A 169 -12.64 -22.02 -17.46
CA TYR A 169 -13.80 -21.46 -16.76
C TYR A 169 -14.45 -20.33 -17.54
N GLN A 170 -15.78 -20.34 -17.59
CA GLN A 170 -16.59 -19.34 -18.29
C GLN A 170 -17.44 -18.51 -17.32
N LYS A 171 -17.82 -19.08 -16.17
CA LYS A 171 -18.60 -18.44 -15.12
C LYS A 171 -17.66 -17.96 -14.02
N ILE A 172 -17.15 -16.73 -14.19
CA ILE A 172 -16.15 -16.13 -13.30
C ILE A 172 -16.83 -15.07 -12.43
N GLY A 173 -16.72 -15.20 -11.11
CA GLY A 173 -17.32 -14.29 -10.14
C GLY A 173 -16.33 -13.33 -9.51
N PHE A 174 -16.87 -12.27 -8.89
CA PHE A 174 -16.13 -11.30 -8.11
C PHE A 174 -16.85 -11.02 -6.78
N ILE A 175 -16.09 -10.96 -5.70
CA ILE A 175 -16.57 -10.48 -4.41
C ILE A 175 -15.61 -9.40 -3.91
N GLY A 176 -16.14 -8.18 -3.66
CA GLY A 176 -15.31 -7.05 -3.27
C GLY A 176 -16.00 -6.07 -2.33
N GLY A 177 -15.20 -5.15 -1.79
CA GLY A 177 -15.65 -4.00 -1.03
C GLY A 177 -15.73 -2.75 -1.89
N ALA A 178 -16.17 -1.66 -1.27
CA ALA A 178 -16.12 -0.32 -1.81
C ALA A 178 -15.24 0.56 -0.93
N TYR A 179 -14.74 1.66 -1.46
CA TYR A 179 -14.08 2.67 -0.67
C TYR A 179 -14.95 3.92 -0.54
N HIS A 180 -14.89 4.56 0.63
CA HIS A 180 -15.58 5.81 0.84
C HIS A 180 -14.79 6.98 0.25
N ASN A 181 -15.38 7.69 -0.73
CA ASN A 181 -14.78 8.90 -1.30
C ASN A 181 -15.14 10.11 -0.44
N PRO A 182 -14.17 10.73 0.25
CA PRO A 182 -14.45 11.83 1.17
C PRO A 182 -14.87 13.14 0.47
N ASP A 183 -14.59 13.31 -0.83
CA ASP A 183 -14.99 14.50 -1.58
C ASP A 183 -16.45 14.42 -2.02
N LEU A 184 -16.94 13.20 -2.25
CA LEU A 184 -18.30 12.95 -2.74
C LEU A 184 -19.26 12.45 -1.66
N ASP A 185 -18.72 12.16 -0.47
CA ASP A 185 -19.44 11.58 0.68
C ASP A 185 -20.28 10.36 0.28
N ARG A 186 -19.68 9.48 -0.52
CA ARG A 186 -20.31 8.24 -0.98
C ARG A 186 -19.29 7.14 -1.20
N ASP A 187 -19.78 5.90 -1.19
CA ASP A 187 -18.97 4.76 -1.58
C ASP A 187 -18.82 4.70 -3.10
N GLU A 188 -17.61 4.37 -3.55
CA GLU A 188 -17.27 4.18 -4.97
C GLU A 188 -16.70 2.78 -5.20
N GLU A 189 -16.82 2.32 -6.45
CA GLU A 189 -16.29 1.03 -6.88
C GLU A 189 -14.76 0.99 -6.72
N ASP A 190 -14.27 -0.11 -6.19
CA ASP A 190 -12.84 -0.36 -6.11
C ASP A 190 -12.23 -0.62 -7.50
N THR A 191 -10.96 -0.25 -7.70
CA THR A 191 -10.27 -0.44 -8.99
C THR A 191 -10.17 -1.91 -9.40
N ARG A 192 -10.14 -2.85 -8.46
CA ARG A 192 -10.19 -4.29 -8.73
C ARG A 192 -11.49 -4.68 -9.40
N GLU A 193 -12.62 -4.15 -8.94
CA GLU A 193 -13.94 -4.40 -9.54
C GLU A 193 -14.04 -3.78 -10.94
N THR A 194 -13.69 -2.51 -11.10
CA THR A 194 -13.72 -1.85 -12.41
C THR A 194 -12.82 -2.55 -13.42
N THR A 195 -11.61 -2.96 -13.01
CA THR A 195 -10.70 -3.76 -13.86
C THR A 195 -11.29 -5.12 -14.18
N PHE A 196 -11.90 -5.80 -13.20
CA PHE A 196 -12.56 -7.10 -13.40
C PHE A 196 -13.67 -7.01 -14.46
N ARG A 197 -14.59 -6.06 -14.33
CA ARG A 197 -15.67 -5.82 -15.31
C ARG A 197 -15.13 -5.54 -16.71
N HIS A 198 -14.22 -4.57 -16.82
CA HIS A 198 -13.66 -4.18 -18.11
C HIS A 198 -12.90 -5.33 -18.79
N TYR A 199 -12.12 -6.10 -18.01
CA TYR A 199 -11.31 -7.17 -18.58
C TYR A 199 -12.17 -8.34 -19.04
N LEU A 200 -13.18 -8.78 -18.27
CA LEU A 200 -14.11 -9.82 -18.68
C LEU A 200 -15.02 -9.38 -19.83
N ALA A 201 -15.46 -8.12 -19.86
CA ALA A 201 -16.22 -7.60 -21.01
C ALA A 201 -15.39 -7.68 -22.30
N LYS A 202 -14.11 -7.33 -22.25
CA LYS A 202 -13.18 -7.47 -23.38
C LYS A 202 -12.96 -8.93 -23.81
N LYS A 203 -13.03 -9.88 -22.87
CA LYS A 203 -12.92 -11.32 -23.15
C LYS A 203 -14.26 -11.94 -23.62
N GLY A 204 -15.38 -11.23 -23.48
CA GLY A 204 -16.71 -11.70 -23.86
C GLY A 204 -17.35 -12.66 -22.86
N THR A 205 -16.89 -12.69 -21.62
CA THR A 205 -17.32 -13.61 -20.55
C THR A 205 -17.87 -12.88 -19.32
N LEU A 206 -18.11 -11.57 -19.41
CA LEU A 206 -18.72 -10.80 -18.31
C LEU A 206 -20.16 -11.23 -18.08
N ASP A 207 -20.49 -11.56 -16.84
CA ASP A 207 -21.85 -11.77 -16.37
C ASP A 207 -22.03 -11.04 -15.03
N GLU A 208 -22.79 -9.94 -15.05
CA GLU A 208 -23.02 -9.08 -13.89
C GLU A 208 -23.67 -9.80 -12.69
N ARG A 209 -24.35 -10.91 -12.94
CA ARG A 209 -24.97 -11.72 -11.86
C ARG A 209 -23.94 -12.32 -10.90
N TYR A 210 -22.70 -12.50 -11.37
CA TYR A 210 -21.60 -13.09 -10.58
C TYR A 210 -20.75 -12.04 -9.84
N ILE A 211 -21.17 -10.76 -9.88
CA ILE A 211 -20.45 -9.69 -9.21
C ILE A 211 -21.25 -9.22 -8.01
N VAL A 212 -20.69 -9.32 -6.84
CA VAL A 212 -21.23 -8.74 -5.61
C VAL A 212 -20.15 -7.93 -4.92
N SER A 213 -20.47 -6.68 -4.63
CA SER A 213 -19.52 -5.77 -3.99
C SER A 213 -20.25 -4.70 -3.17
N GLY A 214 -19.51 -4.00 -2.34
CA GLY A 214 -19.99 -2.90 -1.53
C GLY A 214 -19.61 -3.02 -0.06
N GLY A 215 -19.72 -1.90 0.65
CA GLY A 215 -19.32 -1.81 2.04
C GLY A 215 -17.81 -1.99 2.27
N LYS A 216 -17.41 -2.09 3.52
CA LYS A 216 -16.00 -2.13 3.93
C LYS A 216 -15.34 -3.51 3.70
N PHE A 217 -14.02 -3.53 3.62
CA PHE A 217 -13.21 -4.75 3.50
C PHE A 217 -13.12 -5.51 4.82
N THR A 218 -14.22 -6.08 5.28
CA THR A 218 -14.33 -6.82 6.55
C THR A 218 -14.77 -8.26 6.35
N VAL A 219 -14.49 -9.12 7.33
CA VAL A 219 -14.95 -10.52 7.35
C VAL A 219 -16.47 -10.59 7.28
N ASN A 220 -17.17 -9.76 8.07
CA ASN A 220 -18.63 -9.73 8.09
C ASN A 220 -19.22 -9.32 6.73
N GLN A 221 -18.62 -8.33 6.07
CA GLN A 221 -19.07 -7.92 4.74
C GLN A 221 -18.87 -9.03 3.71
N GLY A 222 -17.73 -9.72 3.76
CA GLY A 222 -17.47 -10.89 2.90
C GLY A 222 -18.50 -11.99 3.09
N TYR A 223 -18.90 -12.26 4.34
CA TYR A 223 -19.94 -13.22 4.67
C TYR A 223 -21.30 -12.82 4.08
N GLU A 224 -21.76 -11.59 4.32
CA GLU A 224 -23.08 -11.13 3.86
C GLU A 224 -23.17 -11.06 2.31
N LEU A 225 -22.14 -10.57 1.65
CA LEU A 225 -22.07 -10.53 0.19
C LEU A 225 -22.14 -11.94 -0.42
N THR A 226 -21.37 -12.85 0.14
CA THR A 226 -21.36 -14.26 -0.33
C THR A 226 -22.67 -14.96 -0.08
N LYS A 227 -23.28 -14.76 1.08
CA LYS A 227 -24.60 -15.28 1.41
C LYS A 227 -25.67 -14.76 0.44
N SER A 228 -25.63 -13.48 0.12
CA SER A 228 -26.51 -12.89 -0.89
C SER A 228 -26.30 -13.49 -2.27
N MET A 229 -25.03 -13.70 -2.68
CA MET A 229 -24.72 -14.38 -3.96
C MET A 229 -25.30 -15.79 -4.00
N ILE A 230 -25.13 -16.58 -2.94
CA ILE A 230 -25.66 -17.95 -2.84
C ILE A 230 -27.18 -17.94 -2.96
N GLN A 231 -27.85 -17.06 -2.22
CA GLN A 231 -29.33 -16.96 -2.23
C GLN A 231 -29.90 -16.54 -3.58
N ASN A 232 -29.21 -15.63 -4.31
CA ASN A 232 -29.69 -15.11 -5.58
C ASN A 232 -29.41 -16.04 -6.76
N LEU A 233 -28.36 -16.87 -6.69
CA LEU A 233 -27.91 -17.71 -7.80
C LEU A 233 -28.28 -19.19 -7.65
N ASP A 234 -28.56 -19.64 -6.42
CA ASP A 234 -28.89 -21.03 -6.11
C ASP A 234 -27.85 -22.01 -6.75
N ASP A 235 -28.30 -22.92 -7.60
CA ASP A 235 -27.44 -23.88 -8.30
C ASP A 235 -26.58 -23.25 -9.44
N GLN A 236 -26.80 -21.97 -9.77
CA GLN A 236 -26.11 -21.27 -10.85
C GLN A 236 -24.86 -20.51 -10.42
N LEU A 237 -24.25 -20.88 -9.29
CA LEU A 237 -23.02 -20.27 -8.80
C LEU A 237 -21.88 -20.32 -9.85
N PRO A 238 -20.96 -19.33 -9.84
CA PRO A 238 -19.78 -19.34 -10.72
C PRO A 238 -18.89 -20.56 -10.46
N GLU A 239 -17.98 -20.82 -11.38
CA GLU A 239 -17.01 -21.91 -11.30
C GLU A 239 -15.78 -21.51 -10.48
N CYS A 240 -15.48 -20.22 -10.51
CA CYS A 240 -14.38 -19.62 -9.75
C CYS A 240 -14.71 -18.17 -9.39
N ILE A 241 -14.08 -17.68 -8.34
CA ILE A 241 -14.31 -16.32 -7.82
C ILE A 241 -12.97 -15.65 -7.50
N PHE A 242 -12.80 -14.43 -7.98
CA PHE A 242 -11.76 -13.54 -7.53
C PHE A 242 -12.29 -12.67 -6.38
N ILE A 243 -11.61 -12.71 -5.23
CA ILE A 243 -12.02 -12.00 -4.02
C ILE A 243 -11.02 -10.89 -3.73
N ALA A 244 -11.53 -9.67 -3.56
CA ALA A 244 -10.73 -8.46 -3.52
C ALA A 244 -9.78 -8.33 -2.31
N SER A 245 -9.94 -9.14 -1.25
CA SER A 245 -8.99 -9.26 -0.14
C SER A 245 -9.13 -10.57 0.61
N ASP A 246 -8.07 -10.97 1.32
CA ASP A 246 -8.12 -12.16 2.20
C ASP A 246 -9.12 -11.98 3.34
N THR A 247 -9.30 -10.76 3.84
CA THR A 247 -10.28 -10.46 4.91
C THR A 247 -11.70 -10.74 4.44
N ILE A 248 -12.08 -10.30 3.24
CA ILE A 248 -13.36 -10.63 2.60
C ILE A 248 -13.44 -12.15 2.35
N ALA A 249 -12.34 -12.78 1.89
CA ALA A 249 -12.31 -14.20 1.58
C ALA A 249 -12.55 -15.09 2.81
N VAL A 250 -12.14 -14.68 4.01
CA VAL A 250 -12.43 -15.39 5.26
C VAL A 250 -13.95 -15.46 5.48
N GLY A 251 -14.66 -14.36 5.33
CA GLY A 251 -16.12 -14.32 5.46
C GLY A 251 -16.82 -15.12 4.35
N ALA A 252 -16.31 -15.02 3.12
CA ALA A 252 -16.82 -15.79 1.99
C ALA A 252 -16.69 -17.30 2.22
N LEU A 253 -15.55 -17.77 2.72
CA LEU A 253 -15.33 -19.18 3.06
C LEU A 253 -16.32 -19.67 4.13
N GLN A 254 -16.61 -18.83 5.13
CA GLN A 254 -17.62 -19.18 6.14
C GLN A 254 -19.00 -19.39 5.50
N ALA A 255 -19.45 -18.44 4.67
CA ALA A 255 -20.76 -18.52 4.01
C ALA A 255 -20.85 -19.74 3.07
N PHE A 256 -19.81 -20.03 2.28
CA PHE A 256 -19.76 -21.23 1.44
C PHE A 256 -19.81 -22.52 2.25
N ASN A 257 -19.06 -22.59 3.36
CA ASN A 257 -19.06 -23.77 4.23
C ASN A 257 -20.42 -24.02 4.87
N GLU A 258 -21.10 -22.98 5.38
CA GLU A 258 -22.45 -23.08 5.94
C GLU A 258 -23.49 -23.55 4.91
N ALA A 259 -23.30 -23.18 3.63
CA ALA A 259 -24.13 -23.63 2.52
C ALA A 259 -23.74 -25.02 1.97
N GLY A 260 -22.73 -25.68 2.53
CA GLY A 260 -22.24 -26.97 2.05
C GLY A 260 -21.50 -26.94 0.71
N ILE A 261 -21.02 -25.77 0.30
CA ILE A 261 -20.28 -25.57 -0.95
C ILE A 261 -18.80 -25.85 -0.68
N VAL A 262 -18.30 -26.95 -1.28
CA VAL A 262 -16.93 -27.42 -1.06
C VAL A 262 -15.96 -26.68 -1.98
N ILE A 263 -14.92 -26.07 -1.38
CA ILE A 263 -13.82 -25.41 -2.09
C ILE A 263 -12.57 -26.27 -1.92
N PRO A 264 -11.84 -26.60 -3.02
CA PRO A 264 -12.02 -26.10 -4.38
C PRO A 264 -12.98 -26.92 -5.28
N ASP A 265 -13.56 -28.03 -4.80
CA ASP A 265 -14.22 -29.03 -5.64
C ASP A 265 -15.44 -28.50 -6.42
N ARG A 266 -16.26 -27.63 -5.80
CA ARG A 266 -17.42 -27.01 -6.46
C ARG A 266 -17.08 -25.69 -7.14
N LEU A 267 -16.24 -24.87 -6.53
CA LEU A 267 -15.72 -23.61 -7.07
C LEU A 267 -14.33 -23.30 -6.51
N GLU A 268 -13.52 -22.60 -7.27
CA GLU A 268 -12.17 -22.22 -6.89
C GLU A 268 -12.09 -20.72 -6.51
N LEU A 269 -11.16 -20.36 -5.61
CA LEU A 269 -10.99 -18.99 -5.12
C LEU A 269 -9.54 -18.51 -5.27
N ILE A 270 -9.39 -17.27 -5.73
CA ILE A 270 -8.13 -16.51 -5.63
C ILE A 270 -8.44 -15.20 -4.90
N SER A 271 -7.59 -14.81 -3.95
CA SER A 271 -7.71 -13.57 -3.19
C SER A 271 -6.46 -12.66 -3.33
N ILE A 272 -6.41 -11.58 -2.55
CA ILE A 272 -5.29 -10.62 -2.50
C ILE A 272 -4.91 -10.36 -1.04
N ASN A 273 -3.67 -10.08 -0.79
CA ASN A 273 -2.86 -9.59 0.31
C ASN A 273 -1.85 -10.62 0.82
N ASP A 274 -2.18 -11.90 0.91
CA ASP A 274 -1.42 -12.95 1.60
C ASP A 274 -1.24 -12.65 3.09
N ASN A 275 -2.31 -12.15 3.73
CA ASN A 275 -2.37 -11.98 5.17
C ASN A 275 -2.13 -13.31 5.89
N GLU A 276 -1.59 -13.27 7.11
CA GLU A 276 -1.25 -14.47 7.89
C GLU A 276 -2.42 -15.48 7.99
N ILE A 277 -3.65 -14.95 8.09
CA ILE A 277 -4.87 -15.76 8.17
C ILE A 277 -5.09 -16.63 6.93
N ALA A 278 -4.64 -16.21 5.73
CA ALA A 278 -4.82 -16.95 4.48
C ALA A 278 -4.25 -18.38 4.51
N LYS A 279 -3.26 -18.61 5.37
CA LYS A 279 -2.62 -19.93 5.56
C LYS A 279 -3.44 -20.87 6.43
N PHE A 280 -4.27 -20.33 7.33
CA PHE A 280 -4.92 -21.07 8.40
C PHE A 280 -6.42 -21.29 8.21
N VAL A 281 -7.02 -20.63 7.22
CA VAL A 281 -8.42 -20.90 6.82
C VAL A 281 -8.55 -22.23 6.09
N SER A 282 -9.77 -22.75 5.97
CA SER A 282 -10.03 -24.04 5.32
C SER A 282 -10.95 -23.86 4.12
N PRO A 283 -10.44 -24.14 2.89
CA PRO A 283 -9.06 -24.45 2.56
C PRO A 283 -8.14 -23.24 2.67
N PRO A 284 -6.79 -23.42 2.83
CA PRO A 284 -5.83 -22.34 2.72
C PRO A 284 -5.93 -21.60 1.39
N LEU A 285 -5.93 -20.24 1.43
CA LEU A 285 -6.20 -19.39 0.27
C LEU A 285 -4.99 -19.29 -0.66
N THR A 286 -5.22 -19.52 -1.94
CA THR A 286 -4.37 -19.04 -3.03
C THR A 286 -4.62 -17.54 -3.17
N THR A 287 -3.56 -16.74 -3.08
CA THR A 287 -3.68 -15.28 -2.95
C THR A 287 -2.49 -14.57 -3.56
N PHE A 288 -2.67 -13.35 -4.06
CA PHE A 288 -1.57 -12.50 -4.44
C PHE A 288 -0.96 -11.84 -3.22
N ARG A 289 0.34 -12.08 -2.99
CA ARG A 289 1.08 -11.42 -1.92
C ARG A 289 1.45 -10.00 -2.33
N ILE A 290 0.90 -9.03 -1.60
CA ILE A 290 1.38 -7.65 -1.61
C ILE A 290 2.53 -7.56 -0.62
N ASP A 291 3.70 -7.14 -1.10
CA ASP A 291 4.87 -6.95 -0.25
C ASP A 291 4.82 -5.56 0.40
N VAL A 292 4.32 -5.50 1.63
CA VAL A 292 4.18 -4.23 2.38
C VAL A 292 5.53 -3.62 2.76
N GLU A 293 6.58 -4.44 2.90
CA GLU A 293 7.93 -3.94 3.14
C GLU A 293 8.46 -3.21 1.90
N GLU A 294 8.27 -3.79 0.70
CA GLU A 294 8.65 -3.16 -0.56
C GLU A 294 7.88 -1.85 -0.81
N LEU A 295 6.57 -1.83 -0.52
CA LEU A 295 5.76 -0.60 -0.60
C LEU A 295 6.32 0.49 0.31
N ALA A 296 6.54 0.17 1.58
CA ALA A 296 7.05 1.11 2.57
C ALA A 296 8.46 1.60 2.21
N GLN A 297 9.35 0.70 1.83
CA GLN A 297 10.71 1.04 1.40
C GLN A 297 10.68 1.97 0.19
N THR A 298 9.92 1.61 -0.85
CA THR A 298 9.77 2.42 -2.06
C THR A 298 9.26 3.83 -1.73
N ALA A 299 8.27 3.96 -0.84
CA ALA A 299 7.74 5.26 -0.45
C ALA A 299 8.77 6.12 0.30
N ILE A 300 9.51 5.53 1.23
CA ILE A 300 10.58 6.22 1.96
C ILE A 300 11.70 6.63 1.01
N ASP A 301 12.13 5.74 0.10
CA ASP A 301 13.18 6.04 -0.88
C ASP A 301 12.75 7.17 -1.84
N MET A 302 11.49 7.18 -2.27
CA MET A 302 10.93 8.26 -3.09
C MET A 302 10.91 9.59 -2.35
N LEU A 303 10.47 9.60 -1.08
CA LEU A 303 10.48 10.80 -0.25
C LEU A 303 11.90 11.31 -0.04
N VAL A 304 12.82 10.44 0.33
CA VAL A 304 14.25 10.77 0.47
C VAL A 304 14.81 11.35 -0.83
N ASN A 305 14.45 10.77 -1.96
CA ASN A 305 14.88 11.28 -3.27
C ASN A 305 14.35 12.69 -3.54
N GLN A 306 13.09 13.01 -3.19
CA GLN A 306 12.53 14.36 -3.30
C GLN A 306 13.29 15.37 -2.43
N LEU A 307 13.66 14.97 -1.21
CA LEU A 307 14.38 15.84 -0.28
C LEU A 307 15.79 16.20 -0.77
N ILE A 308 16.43 15.29 -1.50
CA ILE A 308 17.79 15.49 -2.04
C ILE A 308 17.76 16.13 -3.42
N TYR A 309 16.84 15.71 -4.28
CA TYR A 309 16.70 16.13 -5.66
C TYR A 309 15.28 16.65 -5.92
N PRO A 310 15.00 17.92 -5.55
CA PRO A 310 13.67 18.51 -5.76
C PRO A 310 13.28 18.44 -7.25
N ARG A 311 12.02 18.16 -7.52
CA ARG A 311 11.46 18.07 -8.86
C ARG A 311 9.99 18.52 -8.86
N ASP A 312 9.54 18.99 -10.00
CA ASP A 312 8.18 19.51 -10.19
C ASP A 312 7.19 18.40 -10.66
N ILE A 313 7.74 17.33 -11.28
CA ILE A 313 6.91 16.25 -11.84
C ILE A 313 6.74 15.16 -10.80
N THR A 314 5.50 14.80 -10.53
CA THR A 314 5.13 13.68 -9.65
C THR A 314 5.39 12.32 -10.32
N LYS A 315 5.48 11.28 -9.52
CA LYS A 315 5.65 9.90 -9.97
C LYS A 315 4.62 9.00 -9.31
N THR A 316 4.08 8.07 -10.08
CA THR A 316 3.35 6.93 -9.53
C THR A 316 4.15 5.66 -9.76
N VAL A 317 4.43 4.93 -8.69
CA VAL A 317 5.10 3.63 -8.74
C VAL A 317 4.07 2.54 -8.42
N LEU A 318 3.98 1.56 -9.32
CA LEU A 318 3.18 0.36 -9.13
C LEU A 318 4.11 -0.77 -8.69
N VAL A 319 3.80 -1.37 -7.53
CA VAL A 319 4.56 -2.50 -7.00
C VAL A 319 3.83 -3.79 -7.36
N GLY A 320 4.52 -4.67 -8.07
CA GLY A 320 3.96 -5.96 -8.49
C GLY A 320 3.75 -6.92 -7.32
N ALA A 321 2.94 -7.95 -7.52
CA ALA A 321 2.65 -8.97 -6.53
C ALA A 321 3.02 -10.36 -7.02
N LYS A 322 3.21 -11.28 -6.07
CA LYS A 322 3.49 -12.70 -6.35
C LYS A 322 2.29 -13.56 -5.97
N LEU A 323 1.82 -14.39 -6.91
CA LEU A 323 0.82 -15.41 -6.58
C LEU A 323 1.43 -16.46 -5.65
N ILE A 324 0.75 -16.70 -4.54
CA ILE A 324 1.07 -17.76 -3.58
C ILE A 324 -0.01 -18.84 -3.71
N GLU A 325 0.34 -19.89 -4.42
CA GLU A 325 -0.55 -21.03 -4.64
C GLU A 325 -0.75 -21.84 -3.34
N ARG A 326 -2.01 -22.13 -3.01
CA ARG A 326 -2.43 -23.01 -1.91
C ARG A 326 -3.57 -23.91 -2.37
N LYS A 327 -4.54 -24.20 -1.48
CA LYS A 327 -5.56 -25.22 -1.74
C LYS A 327 -6.88 -24.68 -2.31
N SER A 328 -7.15 -23.37 -2.23
CA SER A 328 -8.39 -22.81 -2.77
C SER A 328 -8.41 -22.67 -4.30
N PHE A 329 -7.25 -22.70 -4.92
CA PHE A 329 -7.04 -22.71 -6.39
C PHE A 329 -5.69 -23.34 -6.70
N SER A 330 -5.62 -24.15 -7.78
CA SER A 330 -4.37 -24.71 -8.31
C SER A 330 -4.15 -24.27 -9.76
N VAL A 331 -2.93 -23.85 -10.07
CA VAL A 331 -2.54 -23.46 -11.44
C VAL A 331 -2.47 -24.66 -12.40
N LYS A 332 -2.37 -25.89 -11.87
CA LYS A 332 -2.22 -27.13 -12.66
C LYS A 332 -3.56 -27.73 -13.07
#